data_894dc695b61c543bf5bd47ab638212a5
#
_entry.id   894dc695b61c543bf5bd47ab638212a5
#
_cell.length_a   1.000
_cell.length_b   1.000
_cell.length_c   1.000
_cell.angle_alpha   90.00
_cell.angle_beta   90.00
_cell.angle_gamma   90.00
#
_symmetry.space_group_name_H-M   'P 1'
#
loop_
_entity.id
_entity.type
_entity.pdbx_description
1 polymer ?
#
loop_
_entity_poly.entity_id
_entity_poly.type
_entity_poly.pdbx_seq_one_letter_code
_entity_poly.pdbx_strand_id
1 'polypeptide(L)'
;MLRQAIRTTLCGFVIAASFQVAAETQRFLSEAGQVTVKEIAAGLENPWGLAFLPDGEHMLVTERPGRLRLVGLDGSRSEPLAGVPDVFARAQGGLLDVRLSPAFEQDRLVYLSYAEVGEDGKAGTAVGRGRLSDDRSRLENFEVIFRQLPKLSSGIHFGSRLVFDGNGHLFVALGENNQRSTSQDLDKHQGKVVRIGLDGSVPDDNPFVGRDGVRPEIWSYGHRNQQGAALNPWSGVLWTHEHGPRGGDEINIPQAGKNYGWPLATHGINYSMLPIPEAQGKTVKGTEPPHHVWDKSPGISGMAFYDAERFPAWQRCLFIGALVDLSLIRLQLDGDRIVGEERLLKDLNARIRDVRVGPDGFLYLLTDAADGKLLQVGLDSN
;
A
#
# COMPACT_ATOMS: atom_id res chain seq x y z
N MET A 1 -6.66 83.93 2.55
CA MET A 1 -6.49 83.07 1.34
C MET A 1 -5.82 81.77 1.77
N LEU A 2 -6.63 80.74 1.94
CA LEU A 2 -6.15 79.41 2.34
C LEU A 2 -5.89 78.57 1.07
N ARG A 3 -4.68 78.04 0.92
CA ARG A 3 -4.30 77.12 -0.12
C ARG A 3 -4.47 75.68 0.43
N GLN A 4 -5.42 74.91 -0.10
CA GLN A 4 -5.62 73.51 0.15
C GLN A 4 -4.64 72.71 -0.73
N ALA A 5 -3.79 71.90 -0.10
CA ALA A 5 -2.92 70.94 -0.79
C ALA A 5 -3.63 69.59 -0.90
N ILE A 6 -3.89 69.16 -2.11
CA ILE A 6 -4.43 67.82 -2.43
C ILE A 6 -3.25 66.82 -2.40
N ARG A 7 -3.27 65.85 -1.48
CA ARG A 7 -2.37 64.69 -1.47
C ARG A 7 -3.02 63.55 -2.25
N THR A 8 -2.44 63.26 -3.40
CA THR A 8 -2.80 62.09 -4.19
C THR A 8 -1.99 60.88 -3.68
N THR A 9 -2.69 59.90 -3.07
CA THR A 9 -2.09 58.62 -2.64
C THR A 9 -2.13 57.65 -3.83
N LEU A 10 -0.94 57.30 -4.36
CA LEU A 10 -0.80 56.28 -5.38
C LEU A 10 -0.81 54.89 -4.65
N CYS A 11 -1.87 54.12 -4.80
CA CYS A 11 -1.87 52.70 -4.43
C CYS A 11 -1.19 51.89 -5.52
N GLY A 12 0.06 51.48 -5.29
CA GLY A 12 0.73 50.53 -6.17
C GLY A 12 0.20 49.12 -5.93
N PHE A 13 -0.46 48.55 -6.91
CA PHE A 13 -0.78 47.09 -6.94
C PHE A 13 0.51 46.33 -7.27
N VAL A 14 1.03 45.57 -6.30
CA VAL A 14 2.08 44.57 -6.53
C VAL A 14 1.40 43.31 -7.02
N ILE A 15 1.45 43.02 -8.30
CA ILE A 15 1.06 41.73 -8.88
C ILE A 15 2.21 40.76 -8.57
N ALA A 16 2.02 39.90 -7.57
CA ALA A 16 2.92 38.79 -7.34
C ALA A 16 2.66 37.74 -8.45
N ALA A 17 3.52 37.73 -9.46
CA ALA A 17 3.54 36.65 -10.46
C ALA A 17 4.15 35.41 -9.76
N SER A 18 3.32 34.45 -9.43
CA SER A 18 3.76 33.11 -9.04
C SER A 18 4.36 32.41 -10.26
N PHE A 19 5.69 32.37 -10.31
CA PHE A 19 6.39 31.50 -11.25
C PHE A 19 6.15 30.05 -10.83
N GLN A 20 5.27 29.35 -11.52
CA GLN A 20 5.18 27.91 -11.45
C GLN A 20 6.44 27.35 -12.12
N VAL A 21 7.43 26.95 -11.32
CA VAL A 21 8.59 26.21 -11.83
C VAL A 21 8.03 24.85 -12.30
N ALA A 22 8.08 24.63 -13.60
CA ALA A 22 7.74 23.33 -14.16
C ALA A 22 8.63 22.27 -13.49
N ALA A 23 8.04 21.22 -12.89
CA ALA A 23 8.78 20.16 -12.27
C ALA A 23 9.73 19.52 -13.30
N GLU A 24 11.02 19.51 -12.99
CA GLU A 24 12.05 18.97 -13.88
C GLU A 24 11.84 17.46 -14.02
N THR A 25 11.76 16.99 -15.27
CA THR A 25 11.64 15.55 -15.55
C THR A 25 13.03 14.93 -15.49
N GLN A 26 13.23 14.05 -14.51
CA GLN A 26 14.45 13.24 -14.41
C GLN A 26 14.39 12.03 -15.35
N ARG A 27 15.56 11.57 -15.81
CA ARG A 27 15.68 10.46 -16.74
C ARG A 27 16.65 9.40 -16.24
N PHE A 28 16.26 8.14 -16.37
CA PHE A 28 17.03 6.99 -15.92
C PHE A 28 17.07 5.93 -17.03
N LEU A 29 18.17 5.21 -17.13
CA LEU A 29 18.30 4.11 -18.10
C LEU A 29 17.60 2.86 -17.58
N SER A 30 17.00 2.08 -18.49
CA SER A 30 16.46 0.76 -18.23
C SER A 30 16.57 -0.14 -19.46
N GLU A 31 16.38 -1.45 -19.28
CA GLU A 31 16.30 -2.42 -20.38
C GLU A 31 15.14 -2.13 -21.33
N ALA A 32 14.06 -1.53 -20.83
CA ALA A 32 12.86 -1.16 -21.61
C ALA A 32 12.97 0.20 -22.32
N GLY A 33 14.10 0.91 -22.16
CA GLY A 33 14.31 2.26 -22.69
C GLY A 33 14.52 3.29 -21.59
N GLN A 34 14.43 4.57 -21.91
CA GLN A 34 14.64 5.66 -20.95
C GLN A 34 13.40 5.85 -20.06
N VAL A 35 13.55 5.67 -18.77
CA VAL A 35 12.50 5.90 -17.75
C VAL A 35 12.48 7.38 -17.40
N THR A 36 11.31 7.99 -17.44
CA THR A 36 11.06 9.37 -17.02
C THR A 36 10.38 9.41 -15.66
N VAL A 37 10.79 10.33 -14.80
CA VAL A 37 10.21 10.60 -13.48
C VAL A 37 9.87 12.08 -13.38
N LYS A 38 8.60 12.36 -13.13
CA LYS A 38 8.07 13.70 -12.89
C LYS A 38 7.53 13.77 -11.47
N GLU A 39 7.95 14.75 -10.68
CA GLU A 39 7.33 15.08 -9.40
C GLU A 39 5.96 15.73 -9.66
N ILE A 40 4.91 15.15 -9.10
CA ILE A 40 3.54 15.68 -9.16
C ILE A 40 3.24 16.53 -7.94
N ALA A 41 3.56 16.00 -6.73
CA ALA A 41 3.36 16.72 -5.47
C ALA A 41 4.45 16.35 -4.47
N ALA A 42 4.75 17.29 -3.56
CA ALA A 42 5.67 17.09 -2.43
C ALA A 42 5.02 17.52 -1.11
N GLY A 43 5.71 17.36 0.02
CA GLY A 43 5.20 17.76 1.33
C GLY A 43 4.08 16.86 1.87
N LEU A 44 4.06 15.59 1.45
CA LEU A 44 3.20 14.55 2.01
C LEU A 44 3.92 13.89 3.19
N GLU A 45 3.30 13.87 4.37
CA GLU A 45 3.96 13.33 5.56
C GLU A 45 3.84 11.81 5.65
N ASN A 46 4.92 11.10 5.32
CA ASN A 46 4.95 9.63 5.29
C ASN A 46 3.75 9.04 4.53
N PRO A 47 3.53 9.40 3.25
CA PRO A 47 2.41 8.88 2.48
C PRO A 47 2.52 7.35 2.37
N TRP A 48 1.36 6.64 2.45
CA TRP A 48 1.38 5.19 2.54
C TRP A 48 0.62 4.48 1.42
N GLY A 49 -0.52 4.97 1.02
CA GLY A 49 -1.33 4.40 -0.05
C GLY A 49 -2.02 5.49 -0.87
N LEU A 50 -2.33 5.19 -2.13
CA LEU A 50 -3.09 6.08 -3.01
C LEU A 50 -4.19 5.33 -3.77
N ALA A 51 -5.28 6.04 -4.10
CA ALA A 51 -6.36 5.55 -4.94
C ALA A 51 -6.84 6.67 -5.86
N PHE A 52 -6.86 6.41 -7.19
CA PHE A 52 -7.37 7.37 -8.17
C PHE A 52 -8.88 7.50 -8.08
N LEU A 53 -9.39 8.74 -8.17
CA LEU A 53 -10.81 8.98 -8.37
C LEU A 53 -11.19 8.75 -9.85
N PRO A 54 -12.47 8.46 -10.15
CA PRO A 54 -12.93 8.19 -11.52
C PRO A 54 -12.78 9.38 -12.48
N ASP A 55 -12.61 10.60 -11.96
CA ASP A 55 -12.36 11.78 -12.83
C ASP A 55 -10.98 11.74 -13.51
N GLY A 56 -10.08 10.83 -13.11
CA GLY A 56 -8.75 10.68 -13.68
C GLY A 56 -7.77 11.82 -13.37
N GLU A 57 -8.22 12.84 -12.63
CA GLU A 57 -7.43 14.05 -12.31
C GLU A 57 -7.00 14.11 -10.84
N HIS A 58 -7.72 13.40 -9.96
CA HIS A 58 -7.48 13.42 -8.53
C HIS A 58 -7.26 12.02 -7.97
N MET A 59 -6.60 11.97 -6.83
CA MET A 59 -6.41 10.76 -6.04
C MET A 59 -6.54 11.05 -4.55
N LEU A 60 -7.01 10.06 -3.82
CA LEU A 60 -6.91 10.05 -2.35
C LEU A 60 -5.56 9.50 -1.97
N VAL A 61 -4.87 10.18 -1.05
CA VAL A 61 -3.58 9.77 -0.50
C VAL A 61 -3.66 9.72 1.01
N THR A 62 -3.29 8.59 1.60
CA THR A 62 -3.16 8.46 3.05
C THR A 62 -1.80 8.92 3.50
N GLU A 63 -1.77 9.68 4.59
CA GLU A 63 -0.56 10.04 5.34
C GLU A 63 -0.58 9.28 6.67
N ARG A 64 0.51 8.61 7.00
CA ARG A 64 0.61 7.71 8.16
C ARG A 64 0.24 8.35 9.51
N PRO A 65 0.46 9.66 9.76
CA PRO A 65 -0.04 10.30 10.98
C PRO A 65 -1.55 10.32 11.19
N GLY A 66 -2.36 9.88 10.22
CA GLY A 66 -3.82 9.79 10.33
C GLY A 66 -4.57 10.79 9.45
N ARG A 67 -3.98 11.25 8.36
CA ARG A 67 -4.63 12.18 7.42
C ARG A 67 -4.92 11.51 6.09
N LEU A 68 -6.08 11.80 5.55
CA LEU A 68 -6.46 11.50 4.16
C LEU A 68 -6.50 12.82 3.39
N ARG A 69 -5.86 12.88 2.24
CA ARG A 69 -5.83 14.08 1.39
C ARG A 69 -6.33 13.79 -0.01
N LEU A 70 -6.95 14.79 -0.61
CA LEU A 70 -7.16 14.82 -2.05
C LEU A 70 -5.95 15.48 -2.69
N VAL A 71 -5.34 14.83 -3.68
CA VAL A 71 -4.17 15.31 -4.42
C VAL A 71 -4.52 15.33 -5.90
N GLY A 72 -4.29 16.45 -6.56
CA GLY A 72 -4.50 16.61 -8.01
C GLY A 72 -3.25 16.28 -8.81
N LEU A 73 -3.42 15.88 -10.07
CA LEU A 73 -2.33 15.71 -11.04
C LEU A 73 -1.64 17.03 -11.40
N ASP A 74 -2.26 18.17 -11.08
CA ASP A 74 -1.69 19.52 -11.16
C ASP A 74 -0.78 19.88 -9.97
N GLY A 75 -0.64 18.96 -9.00
CA GLY A 75 0.13 19.14 -7.78
C GLY A 75 -0.63 19.80 -6.64
N SER A 76 -1.90 20.12 -6.82
CA SER A 76 -2.75 20.65 -5.75
C SER A 76 -2.95 19.62 -4.63
N ARG A 77 -3.06 20.10 -3.40
CA ARG A 77 -3.33 19.27 -2.21
C ARG A 77 -4.42 19.91 -1.37
N SER A 78 -5.41 19.12 -0.97
CA SER A 78 -6.43 19.59 -0.03
C SER A 78 -5.87 19.72 1.40
N GLU A 79 -6.59 20.43 2.26
CA GLU A 79 -6.51 20.18 3.70
C GLU A 79 -6.89 18.72 3.98
N PRO A 80 -6.49 18.16 5.15
CA PRO A 80 -6.92 16.81 5.53
C PRO A 80 -8.45 16.68 5.52
N LEU A 81 -8.95 15.61 4.91
CA LEU A 81 -10.38 15.32 4.92
C LEU A 81 -10.84 14.99 6.34
N ALA A 82 -12.01 15.52 6.73
CA ALA A 82 -12.64 15.20 8.00
C ALA A 82 -13.26 13.79 7.99
N GLY A 83 -13.64 13.26 9.17
CA GLY A 83 -14.32 11.97 9.30
C GLY A 83 -13.41 10.73 9.11
N VAL A 84 -12.09 10.92 9.08
CA VAL A 84 -11.10 9.85 9.11
C VAL A 84 -10.95 9.33 10.55
N PRO A 85 -10.83 8.01 10.79
CA PRO A 85 -10.72 7.48 12.14
C PRO A 85 -9.42 7.89 12.84
N ASP A 86 -9.44 7.93 14.18
CA ASP A 86 -8.23 8.05 14.97
C ASP A 86 -7.35 6.81 14.80
N VAL A 87 -6.03 7.02 14.66
CA VAL A 87 -5.08 5.97 14.38
C VAL A 87 -3.97 5.85 15.43
N PHE A 88 -3.42 4.66 15.59
CA PHE A 88 -2.21 4.42 16.34
C PHE A 88 -0.99 4.81 15.49
N ALA A 89 -0.66 6.11 15.48
CA ALA A 89 0.42 6.68 14.65
C ALA A 89 1.80 6.55 15.32
N ARG A 90 2.21 5.33 15.69
CA ARG A 90 3.52 5.05 16.32
C ARG A 90 4.25 3.96 15.55
N ALA A 91 5.58 4.08 15.45
CA ALA A 91 6.47 3.17 14.73
C ALA A 91 6.01 2.91 13.29
N GLN A 92 5.48 1.71 12.97
CA GLN A 92 4.95 1.39 11.64
C GLN A 92 3.43 1.57 11.51
N GLY A 93 2.74 1.90 12.61
CA GLY A 93 1.30 2.13 12.62
C GLY A 93 0.92 3.48 12.02
N GLY A 94 -0.38 3.69 11.84
CA GLY A 94 -0.96 4.92 11.29
C GLY A 94 -2.14 4.63 10.38
N LEU A 95 -2.50 5.60 9.54
CA LEU A 95 -3.41 5.43 8.41
C LEU A 95 -2.62 4.80 7.26
N LEU A 96 -3.10 3.68 6.71
CA LEU A 96 -2.32 2.81 5.84
C LEU A 96 -2.91 2.75 4.42
N ASP A 97 -3.54 1.65 3.99
CA ASP A 97 -4.06 1.56 2.62
C ASP A 97 -5.39 2.30 2.42
N VAL A 98 -5.62 2.72 1.19
CA VAL A 98 -6.88 3.32 0.73
C VAL A 98 -7.31 2.65 -0.57
N ARG A 99 -8.60 2.31 -0.67
CA ARG A 99 -9.22 1.78 -1.88
C ARG A 99 -10.58 2.41 -2.08
N LEU A 100 -10.95 2.63 -3.34
CA LEU A 100 -12.33 2.96 -3.69
C LEU A 100 -13.16 1.68 -3.81
N SER A 101 -14.42 1.73 -3.44
CA SER A 101 -15.38 0.67 -3.73
C SER A 101 -15.36 0.29 -5.21
N PRO A 102 -15.51 -0.99 -5.57
CA PRO A 102 -15.72 -1.38 -6.96
C PRO A 102 -16.94 -0.70 -7.62
N ALA A 103 -17.89 -0.22 -6.81
CA ALA A 103 -19.08 0.52 -7.23
C ALA A 103 -19.01 2.01 -6.86
N PHE A 104 -17.82 2.60 -6.78
CA PHE A 104 -17.61 3.96 -6.25
C PHE A 104 -18.41 5.04 -6.96
N GLU A 105 -18.63 4.94 -8.26
CA GLU A 105 -19.46 5.90 -9.00
C GLU A 105 -20.91 5.95 -8.48
N GLN A 106 -21.40 4.83 -7.90
CA GLN A 106 -22.75 4.71 -7.35
C GLN A 106 -22.79 4.98 -5.84
N ASP A 107 -21.87 4.38 -5.08
CA ASP A 107 -21.90 4.37 -3.61
C ASP A 107 -20.95 5.40 -2.97
N ARG A 108 -19.93 5.84 -3.70
CA ARG A 108 -18.86 6.75 -3.25
C ARG A 108 -18.12 6.25 -1.99
N LEU A 109 -18.12 4.93 -1.75
CA LEU A 109 -17.46 4.36 -0.57
C LEU A 109 -15.94 4.31 -0.75
N VAL A 110 -15.25 4.76 0.28
CA VAL A 110 -13.79 4.69 0.43
C VAL A 110 -13.48 3.73 1.57
N TYR A 111 -12.64 2.75 1.31
CA TYR A 111 -12.16 1.77 2.29
C TYR A 111 -10.79 2.20 2.76
N LEU A 112 -10.60 2.20 4.08
CA LEU A 112 -9.33 2.51 4.73
C LEU A 112 -8.90 1.34 5.61
N SER A 113 -7.62 0.99 5.56
CA SER A 113 -7.00 0.17 6.59
C SER A 113 -6.10 1.05 7.46
N TYR A 114 -6.03 0.73 8.74
CA TYR A 114 -5.28 1.54 9.70
C TYR A 114 -4.90 0.74 10.94
N ALA A 115 -3.90 1.19 11.66
CA ALA A 115 -3.60 0.69 13.00
C ALA A 115 -4.60 1.32 13.99
N GLU A 116 -5.52 0.51 14.50
CA GLU A 116 -6.54 0.95 15.46
C GLU A 116 -5.99 0.86 16.89
N VAL A 117 -6.19 1.93 17.65
CA VAL A 117 -5.86 1.96 19.09
C VAL A 117 -6.74 0.97 19.85
N GLY A 118 -6.15 0.23 20.75
CA GLY A 118 -6.81 -0.66 21.68
C GLY A 118 -6.55 -0.25 23.14
N GLU A 119 -7.04 -1.06 24.06
CA GLU A 119 -6.79 -0.88 25.49
C GLU A 119 -5.30 -1.07 25.84
N ASP A 120 -4.84 -0.42 26.88
CA ASP A 120 -3.48 -0.56 27.44
C ASP A 120 -2.35 -0.31 26.42
N GLY A 121 -2.58 0.59 25.45
CA GLY A 121 -1.59 0.89 24.42
C GLY A 121 -1.38 -0.21 23.37
N LYS A 122 -2.25 -1.21 23.36
CA LYS A 122 -2.29 -2.23 22.30
C LYS A 122 -2.81 -1.64 21.00
N ALA A 123 -2.45 -2.28 19.90
CA ALA A 123 -2.94 -1.91 18.56
C ALA A 123 -3.14 -3.15 17.70
N GLY A 124 -3.92 -3.02 16.63
CA GLY A 124 -4.13 -4.04 15.63
C GLY A 124 -4.68 -3.40 14.37
N THR A 125 -4.56 -4.07 13.25
CA THR A 125 -5.11 -3.59 11.99
C THR A 125 -6.63 -3.59 12.03
N ALA A 126 -7.24 -2.48 11.62
CA ALA A 126 -8.68 -2.40 11.37
C ALA A 126 -8.92 -1.97 9.92
N VAL A 127 -10.10 -2.32 9.42
CA VAL A 127 -10.61 -1.86 8.14
C VAL A 127 -11.96 -1.22 8.37
N GLY A 128 -12.15 -0.05 7.80
CA GLY A 128 -13.44 0.63 7.78
C GLY A 128 -13.73 1.24 6.42
N ARG A 129 -14.96 1.68 6.25
CA ARG A 129 -15.43 2.36 5.04
C ARG A 129 -16.27 3.57 5.38
N GLY A 130 -16.24 4.57 4.54
CA GLY A 130 -17.07 5.76 4.66
C GLY A 130 -17.39 6.36 3.30
N ARG A 131 -18.48 7.10 3.17
CA ARG A 131 -18.87 7.76 1.93
C ARG A 131 -18.07 9.06 1.75
N LEU A 132 -17.38 9.21 0.62
CA LEU A 132 -16.77 10.49 0.26
C LEU A 132 -17.89 11.50 -0.06
N SER A 133 -17.91 12.62 0.68
CA SER A 133 -18.89 13.72 0.48
C SER A 133 -18.82 14.27 -0.95
N ASP A 134 -19.89 14.93 -1.41
CA ASP A 134 -19.96 15.43 -2.78
C ASP A 134 -18.94 16.54 -3.05
N ASP A 135 -18.63 17.35 -2.04
CA ASP A 135 -17.56 18.37 -2.06
C ASP A 135 -16.15 17.80 -1.81
N ARG A 136 -16.04 16.47 -1.59
CA ARG A 136 -14.80 15.75 -1.34
C ARG A 136 -14.00 16.22 -0.11
N SER A 137 -14.66 16.87 0.85
CA SER A 137 -14.01 17.43 2.03
C SER A 137 -13.95 16.48 3.23
N ARG A 138 -14.77 15.41 3.24
CA ARG A 138 -14.87 14.46 4.36
C ARG A 138 -15.34 13.07 3.96
N LEU A 139 -15.10 12.13 4.85
CA LEU A 139 -15.78 10.82 4.86
C LEU A 139 -17.01 10.91 5.80
N GLU A 140 -18.17 10.55 5.28
CA GLU A 140 -19.43 10.50 5.99
C GLU A 140 -19.73 9.07 6.44
N ASN A 141 -20.36 8.92 7.61
CA ASN A 141 -20.83 7.63 8.13
C ASN A 141 -19.73 6.54 8.15
N PHE A 142 -18.52 6.91 8.58
CA PHE A 142 -17.44 5.96 8.67
C PHE A 142 -17.76 4.84 9.65
N GLU A 143 -17.71 3.59 9.20
CA GLU A 143 -17.95 2.39 9.99
C GLU A 143 -16.78 1.41 9.89
N VAL A 144 -16.49 0.73 11.00
CA VAL A 144 -15.44 -0.30 11.03
C VAL A 144 -16.06 -1.65 10.71
N ILE A 145 -15.56 -2.29 9.65
CA ILE A 145 -16.08 -3.56 9.13
C ILE A 145 -15.21 -4.76 9.51
N PHE A 146 -13.96 -4.54 9.94
CA PHE A 146 -13.07 -5.60 10.39
C PHE A 146 -12.09 -5.11 11.45
N ARG A 147 -11.75 -5.99 12.41
CA ARG A 147 -10.70 -5.78 13.41
C ARG A 147 -9.82 -7.01 13.57
N GLN A 148 -8.52 -6.82 13.46
CA GLN A 148 -7.54 -7.85 13.81
C GLN A 148 -7.57 -8.11 15.32
N LEU A 149 -7.82 -9.35 15.71
CA LEU A 149 -7.91 -9.78 17.11
C LEU A 149 -6.98 -10.94 17.40
N PRO A 150 -6.41 -10.98 18.65
CA PRO A 150 -6.42 -9.91 19.64
C PRO A 150 -5.55 -8.72 19.20
N LYS A 151 -5.78 -7.52 19.76
CA LYS A 151 -4.83 -6.41 19.65
C LYS A 151 -3.62 -6.68 20.53
N LEU A 152 -2.42 -6.32 20.05
CA LEU A 152 -1.14 -6.65 20.70
C LEU A 152 -0.35 -5.40 21.08
N SER A 153 0.52 -5.53 22.10
CA SER A 153 1.44 -4.47 22.52
C SER A 153 2.64 -4.39 21.58
N SER A 154 2.38 -4.07 20.30
CA SER A 154 3.40 -3.95 19.26
C SER A 154 3.08 -2.75 18.39
N GLY A 155 4.11 -2.04 17.96
CA GLY A 155 3.99 -0.92 17.02
C GLY A 155 4.43 -1.26 15.61
N ILE A 156 4.65 -2.55 15.27
CA ILE A 156 5.18 -2.96 13.99
C ILE A 156 4.40 -4.13 13.39
N HIS A 157 4.65 -4.42 12.10
CA HIS A 157 4.08 -5.52 11.32
C HIS A 157 2.54 -5.50 11.30
N PHE A 158 1.95 -4.42 10.80
CA PHE A 158 0.49 -4.30 10.66
C PHE A 158 -0.04 -4.93 9.36
N GLY A 159 0.81 -5.16 8.34
CA GLY A 159 0.35 -5.58 7.02
C GLY A 159 -0.47 -4.47 6.34
N SER A 160 -1.79 -4.67 6.21
CA SER A 160 -2.84 -3.67 5.92
C SER A 160 -3.22 -3.49 4.45
N ARG A 161 -2.67 -4.21 3.47
CA ARG A 161 -3.11 -4.07 2.07
C ARG A 161 -4.50 -4.63 1.86
N LEU A 162 -5.27 -3.89 1.06
CA LEU A 162 -6.66 -4.16 0.70
C LEU A 162 -6.76 -4.54 -0.78
N VAL A 163 -7.45 -5.63 -1.10
CA VAL A 163 -7.66 -6.06 -2.49
C VAL A 163 -9.08 -6.58 -2.66
N PHE A 164 -9.88 -5.93 -3.52
CA PHE A 164 -11.19 -6.46 -3.93
C PHE A 164 -11.00 -7.61 -4.91
N ASP A 165 -11.76 -8.70 -4.75
CA ASP A 165 -11.68 -9.88 -5.62
C ASP A 165 -12.55 -9.77 -6.90
N GLY A 166 -13.31 -8.69 -7.03
CA GLY A 166 -14.25 -8.50 -8.13
C GLY A 166 -15.57 -9.30 -7.98
N ASN A 167 -15.69 -10.15 -6.94
CA ASN A 167 -16.85 -11.02 -6.69
C ASN A 167 -17.61 -10.65 -5.41
N GLY A 168 -17.43 -9.42 -4.92
CA GLY A 168 -18.12 -8.92 -3.73
C GLY A 168 -17.35 -9.15 -2.42
N HIS A 169 -16.08 -9.51 -2.48
CA HIS A 169 -15.26 -9.71 -1.29
C HIS A 169 -14.02 -8.81 -1.28
N LEU A 170 -13.48 -8.64 -0.08
CA LEU A 170 -12.28 -7.89 0.23
C LEU A 170 -11.27 -8.81 0.90
N PHE A 171 -10.08 -8.95 0.30
CA PHE A 171 -8.91 -9.51 0.96
C PHE A 171 -8.20 -8.44 1.77
N VAL A 172 -7.82 -8.79 3.01
CA VAL A 172 -7.00 -7.95 3.88
C VAL A 172 -5.75 -8.73 4.28
N ALA A 173 -4.60 -8.19 3.91
CA ALA A 173 -3.32 -8.76 4.29
C ALA A 173 -2.91 -8.26 5.69
N LEU A 174 -2.63 -9.15 6.62
CA LEU A 174 -2.37 -8.83 8.02
C LEU A 174 -0.96 -9.25 8.45
N GLY A 175 -0.31 -8.40 9.21
CA GLY A 175 0.96 -8.73 9.85
C GLY A 175 0.77 -9.45 11.18
N GLU A 176 1.84 -10.09 11.68
CA GLU A 176 1.85 -10.84 12.95
C GLU A 176 2.16 -9.96 14.17
N ASN A 177 2.30 -8.65 13.98
CA ASN A 177 2.61 -7.67 15.04
C ASN A 177 3.84 -8.06 15.89
N ASN A 178 4.88 -8.63 15.26
CA ASN A 178 6.11 -9.11 15.89
C ASN A 178 5.89 -10.21 16.96
N GLN A 179 4.79 -10.95 16.84
CA GLN A 179 4.47 -12.13 17.66
C GLN A 179 4.45 -13.38 16.76
N ARG A 180 5.65 -13.83 16.38
CA ARG A 180 5.89 -14.84 15.33
C ARG A 180 4.99 -16.08 15.42
N SER A 181 4.88 -16.69 16.61
CA SER A 181 4.10 -17.93 16.80
C SER A 181 2.63 -17.77 16.43
N THR A 182 2.06 -16.56 16.60
CA THR A 182 0.64 -16.31 16.33
C THR A 182 0.28 -16.48 14.85
N SER A 183 1.26 -16.44 13.94
CA SER A 183 1.03 -16.71 12.51
C SER A 183 0.49 -18.11 12.24
N GLN A 184 0.79 -19.08 13.13
CA GLN A 184 0.30 -20.46 13.06
C GLN A 184 -1.00 -20.70 13.84
N ASP A 185 -1.39 -19.76 14.73
CA ASP A 185 -2.60 -19.90 15.54
C ASP A 185 -3.83 -19.48 14.75
N LEU A 186 -4.75 -20.41 14.50
CA LEU A 186 -5.96 -20.13 13.70
C LEU A 186 -7.10 -19.45 14.51
N ASP A 187 -6.97 -19.35 15.82
CA ASP A 187 -7.88 -18.59 16.68
C ASP A 187 -7.58 -17.08 16.71
N LYS A 188 -6.52 -16.66 15.99
CA LYS A 188 -6.03 -15.28 15.90
C LYS A 188 -5.89 -14.80 14.47
N HIS A 189 -5.96 -13.47 14.27
CA HIS A 189 -5.82 -12.87 12.93
C HIS A 189 -4.38 -12.47 12.57
N GLN A 190 -3.42 -12.57 13.47
CA GLN A 190 -2.04 -12.19 13.23
C GLN A 190 -1.38 -13.09 12.17
N GLY A 191 -0.72 -12.46 11.17
CA GLY A 191 -0.02 -13.18 10.10
C GLY A 191 -0.95 -13.99 9.21
N LYS A 192 -2.05 -13.39 8.80
CA LYS A 192 -3.09 -13.99 7.94
C LYS A 192 -3.35 -13.15 6.71
N VAL A 193 -3.89 -13.76 5.66
CA VAL A 193 -4.80 -13.10 4.74
C VAL A 193 -6.21 -13.46 5.20
N VAL A 194 -7.07 -12.47 5.36
CA VAL A 194 -8.50 -12.70 5.60
C VAL A 194 -9.31 -12.31 4.38
N ARG A 195 -10.45 -12.97 4.16
CA ARG A 195 -11.43 -12.62 3.12
C ARG A 195 -12.77 -12.36 3.79
N ILE A 196 -13.32 -11.18 3.55
CA ILE A 196 -14.59 -10.70 4.10
C ILE A 196 -15.49 -10.14 3.00
N GLY A 197 -16.77 -10.06 3.25
CA GLY A 197 -17.69 -9.29 2.41
C GLY A 197 -17.38 -7.80 2.45
N LEU A 198 -17.93 -7.03 1.50
CA LEU A 198 -17.73 -5.58 1.45
C LEU A 198 -18.30 -4.85 2.68
N ASP A 199 -19.21 -5.49 3.39
CA ASP A 199 -19.83 -5.03 4.65
C ASP A 199 -19.15 -5.61 5.91
N GLY A 200 -18.11 -6.43 5.75
CA GLY A 200 -17.42 -7.14 6.83
C GLY A 200 -18.02 -8.50 7.19
N SER A 201 -19.08 -8.95 6.52
CA SER A 201 -19.63 -10.29 6.69
C SER A 201 -18.59 -11.37 6.34
N VAL A 202 -18.75 -12.56 6.92
CA VAL A 202 -17.91 -13.71 6.59
C VAL A 202 -18.52 -14.48 5.43
N PRO A 203 -17.81 -14.63 4.29
CA PRO A 203 -18.29 -15.47 3.19
C PRO A 203 -18.43 -16.93 3.59
N ASP A 204 -19.55 -17.56 3.23
CA ASP A 204 -19.87 -18.95 3.61
C ASP A 204 -18.88 -19.97 3.02
N ASP A 205 -18.21 -19.63 1.92
CA ASP A 205 -17.23 -20.48 1.23
C ASP A 205 -15.79 -20.24 1.69
N ASN A 206 -15.56 -19.49 2.79
CA ASN A 206 -14.25 -19.39 3.39
C ASN A 206 -13.78 -20.75 3.95
N PRO A 207 -12.47 -21.07 3.87
CA PRO A 207 -11.97 -22.43 4.12
C PRO A 207 -12.12 -22.92 5.56
N PHE A 208 -12.38 -22.01 6.51
CA PHE A 208 -12.48 -22.36 7.93
C PHE A 208 -13.86 -22.11 8.54
N VAL A 209 -14.87 -21.78 7.73
CA VAL A 209 -16.26 -21.65 8.20
C VAL A 209 -16.74 -22.98 8.82
N GLY A 210 -17.42 -22.89 9.96
CA GLY A 210 -17.94 -24.05 10.69
C GLY A 210 -16.90 -24.84 11.50
N ARG A 211 -15.65 -24.37 11.60
CA ARG A 211 -14.62 -24.99 12.46
C ARG A 211 -14.56 -24.30 13.83
N ASP A 212 -14.83 -25.07 14.88
CA ASP A 212 -14.78 -24.56 16.25
C ASP A 212 -13.36 -24.07 16.63
N GLY A 213 -13.31 -22.92 17.29
CA GLY A 213 -12.05 -22.32 17.77
C GLY A 213 -11.17 -21.73 16.66
N VAL A 214 -11.66 -21.62 15.43
CA VAL A 214 -10.93 -21.03 14.30
C VAL A 214 -11.65 -19.79 13.82
N ARG A 215 -10.87 -18.74 13.45
CA ARG A 215 -11.43 -17.52 12.87
C ARG A 215 -11.95 -17.80 11.45
N PRO A 216 -13.24 -17.65 11.19
CA PRO A 216 -13.82 -18.01 9.89
C PRO A 216 -13.44 -17.03 8.76
N GLU A 217 -12.96 -15.84 9.10
CA GLU A 217 -12.49 -14.84 8.12
C GLU A 217 -11.17 -15.25 7.44
N ILE A 218 -10.41 -16.18 8.03
CA ILE A 218 -9.09 -16.56 7.54
C ILE A 218 -9.19 -17.22 6.16
N TRP A 219 -8.42 -16.67 5.20
CA TRP A 219 -8.19 -17.25 3.88
C TRP A 219 -6.93 -18.11 3.83
N SER A 220 -5.79 -17.54 4.30
CA SER A 220 -4.50 -18.24 4.42
C SER A 220 -3.78 -17.77 5.68
N TYR A 221 -2.75 -18.51 6.10
CA TYR A 221 -2.03 -18.26 7.35
C TYR A 221 -0.53 -18.55 7.22
N GLY A 222 0.23 -18.28 8.29
CA GLY A 222 1.68 -18.48 8.28
C GLY A 222 2.42 -17.37 7.55
N HIS A 223 1.91 -16.13 7.59
CA HIS A 223 2.53 -14.93 7.04
C HIS A 223 3.22 -14.11 8.11
N ARG A 224 4.21 -13.31 7.71
CA ARG A 224 4.94 -12.42 8.63
C ARG A 224 4.42 -10.99 8.59
N ASN A 225 4.75 -10.22 7.56
CA ASN A 225 4.39 -8.81 7.44
C ASN A 225 4.17 -8.43 5.98
N GLN A 226 2.98 -8.67 5.51
CA GLN A 226 2.60 -8.45 4.11
C GLN A 226 2.50 -6.96 3.81
N GLN A 227 3.26 -6.49 2.81
CA GLN A 227 3.36 -5.06 2.46
C GLN A 227 2.75 -4.73 1.11
N GLY A 228 2.61 -5.68 0.23
CA GLY A 228 1.95 -5.55 -1.07
C GLY A 228 0.95 -6.66 -1.30
N ALA A 229 -0.12 -6.32 -2.01
CA ALA A 229 -1.13 -7.26 -2.48
C ALA A 229 -1.82 -6.70 -3.73
N ALA A 230 -2.04 -7.56 -4.72
CA ALA A 230 -2.78 -7.23 -5.93
C ALA A 230 -3.36 -8.50 -6.57
N LEU A 231 -4.47 -8.38 -7.31
CA LEU A 231 -4.88 -9.44 -8.21
C LEU A 231 -4.00 -9.40 -9.47
N ASN A 232 -3.54 -10.57 -9.90
CA ASN A 232 -2.96 -10.72 -11.21
C ASN A 232 -4.06 -10.53 -12.26
N PRO A 233 -4.00 -9.50 -13.12
CA PRO A 233 -5.10 -9.14 -14.01
C PRO A 233 -5.36 -10.21 -15.09
N TRP A 234 -4.40 -11.09 -15.35
CA TRP A 234 -4.51 -12.12 -16.38
C TRP A 234 -5.06 -13.43 -15.85
N SER A 235 -4.83 -13.75 -14.56
CA SER A 235 -5.32 -14.99 -13.93
C SER A 235 -6.44 -14.76 -12.91
N GLY A 236 -6.65 -13.52 -12.44
CA GLY A 236 -7.59 -13.19 -11.37
C GLY A 236 -7.14 -13.69 -9.98
N VAL A 237 -5.92 -14.20 -9.86
CA VAL A 237 -5.40 -14.80 -8.62
C VAL A 237 -4.73 -13.72 -7.76
N LEU A 238 -4.96 -13.79 -6.45
CA LEU A 238 -4.32 -12.90 -5.48
C LEU A 238 -2.82 -13.22 -5.37
N TRP A 239 -1.98 -12.19 -5.52
CA TRP A 239 -0.57 -12.21 -5.16
C TRP A 239 -0.35 -11.30 -3.96
N THR A 240 0.48 -11.74 -3.04
CA THR A 240 0.97 -10.94 -1.92
C THR A 240 2.49 -11.01 -1.87
N HIS A 241 3.10 -10.06 -1.20
CA HIS A 241 4.49 -10.16 -0.82
C HIS A 241 4.70 -9.65 0.60
N GLU A 242 5.73 -10.14 1.24
CA GLU A 242 5.98 -9.88 2.65
C GLU A 242 7.46 -9.75 2.99
N HIS A 243 7.72 -8.96 4.04
CA HIS A 243 9.06 -8.85 4.59
C HIS A 243 9.46 -10.14 5.30
N GLY A 244 10.60 -10.69 4.93
CA GLY A 244 11.34 -11.61 5.77
C GLY A 244 11.94 -10.94 7.00
N PRO A 245 12.65 -11.67 7.86
CA PRO A 245 13.48 -11.07 8.90
C PRO A 245 14.74 -10.44 8.29
N ARG A 246 15.94 -10.88 8.60
CA ARG A 246 17.13 -10.46 7.88
C ARG A 246 17.32 -11.39 6.67
N GLY A 247 17.00 -10.93 5.48
CA GLY A 247 16.84 -11.74 4.26
C GLY A 247 15.45 -12.40 4.18
N GLY A 248 15.14 -12.97 3.02
CA GLY A 248 13.91 -13.74 2.82
C GLY A 248 12.65 -12.91 2.64
N ASP A 249 12.73 -11.67 2.12
CA ASP A 249 11.54 -11.03 1.55
C ASP A 249 11.02 -11.93 0.42
N GLU A 250 9.71 -12.09 0.30
CA GLU A 250 9.14 -13.10 -0.59
C GLU A 250 7.82 -12.69 -1.23
N ILE A 251 7.51 -13.29 -2.37
CA ILE A 251 6.21 -13.21 -3.03
C ILE A 251 5.49 -14.54 -2.80
N ASN A 252 4.21 -14.46 -2.44
CA ASN A 252 3.32 -15.58 -2.25
C ASN A 252 2.08 -15.47 -3.14
N ILE A 253 1.46 -16.61 -3.46
CA ILE A 253 0.16 -16.71 -4.14
C ILE A 253 -0.83 -17.38 -3.16
N PRO A 254 -1.49 -16.58 -2.28
CA PRO A 254 -2.32 -17.11 -1.21
C PRO A 254 -3.53 -17.91 -1.71
N GLN A 255 -3.59 -19.18 -1.32
CA GLN A 255 -4.70 -20.11 -1.61
C GLN A 255 -5.51 -20.40 -0.35
N ALA A 256 -6.79 -20.71 -0.54
CA ALA A 256 -7.71 -21.02 0.54
C ALA A 256 -7.20 -22.14 1.46
N GLY A 257 -7.13 -21.86 2.76
CA GLY A 257 -6.75 -22.82 3.80
C GLY A 257 -5.26 -23.18 3.86
N LYS A 258 -4.39 -22.56 3.05
CA LYS A 258 -2.97 -22.92 2.96
C LYS A 258 -2.12 -22.17 3.98
N ASN A 259 -1.03 -22.85 4.43
CA ASN A 259 -0.02 -22.36 5.37
C ASN A 259 1.25 -21.93 4.63
N TYR A 260 1.65 -20.67 4.77
CA TYR A 260 2.84 -20.10 4.13
C TYR A 260 4.10 -20.15 5.01
N GLY A 261 4.01 -20.85 6.14
CA GLY A 261 5.14 -21.39 6.87
C GLY A 261 5.72 -20.52 7.98
N TRP A 262 5.63 -19.19 7.92
CA TRP A 262 6.19 -18.35 8.98
C TRP A 262 5.63 -18.69 10.38
N PRO A 263 6.46 -18.85 11.43
CA PRO A 263 7.93 -18.77 11.44
C PRO A 263 8.63 -20.14 11.28
N LEU A 264 7.89 -21.23 11.02
CA LEU A 264 8.42 -22.61 10.92
C LEU A 264 9.31 -22.78 9.70
N ALA A 265 8.91 -22.21 8.57
CA ALA A 265 9.68 -22.11 7.34
C ALA A 265 10.12 -20.65 7.13
N THR A 266 11.41 -20.42 6.84
CA THR A 266 11.93 -19.09 6.54
C THR A 266 13.25 -19.13 5.80
N HIS A 267 13.46 -18.16 4.90
CA HIS A 267 14.71 -17.97 4.15
C HIS A 267 15.64 -16.95 4.83
N GLY A 268 15.20 -16.31 5.92
CA GLY A 268 15.99 -15.33 6.64
C GLY A 268 16.40 -15.77 8.05
N ILE A 269 17.17 -14.92 8.69
CA ILE A 269 17.64 -15.10 10.08
C ILE A 269 17.28 -13.90 10.94
N ASN A 270 17.41 -13.97 12.27
CA ASN A 270 17.21 -12.83 13.14
C ASN A 270 18.18 -11.69 12.82
N TYR A 271 17.81 -10.45 13.13
CA TYR A 271 18.70 -9.28 13.05
C TYR A 271 19.91 -9.41 14.00
N SER A 272 19.83 -10.24 15.04
CA SER A 272 20.95 -10.62 15.92
C SER A 272 21.93 -11.60 15.27
N MET A 273 21.74 -11.99 13.99
CA MET A 273 22.53 -12.99 13.26
C MET A 273 22.31 -14.44 13.72
N LEU A 274 21.43 -14.67 14.68
CA LEU A 274 21.09 -16.02 15.13
C LEU A 274 19.90 -16.57 14.29
N PRO A 275 19.74 -17.89 14.18
CA PRO A 275 18.58 -18.51 13.57
C PRO A 275 17.27 -18.03 14.23
N ILE A 276 16.17 -18.09 13.50
CA ILE A 276 14.81 -17.96 14.07
C ILE A 276 14.57 -19.19 14.94
N PRO A 277 14.25 -19.05 16.22
CA PRO A 277 14.13 -20.20 17.14
C PRO A 277 13.10 -21.24 16.72
N GLU A 278 11.99 -20.77 16.11
CA GLU A 278 10.88 -21.61 15.66
C GLU A 278 11.16 -22.28 14.32
N ALA A 279 12.19 -21.83 13.58
CA ALA A 279 12.44 -22.30 12.19
C ALA A 279 12.94 -23.75 12.17
N GLN A 280 12.31 -24.55 11.33
CA GLN A 280 12.66 -25.95 11.06
C GLN A 280 13.44 -26.09 9.73
N GLY A 281 13.46 -25.03 8.91
CA GLY A 281 14.17 -24.99 7.63
C GLY A 281 13.58 -23.94 6.67
N LYS A 282 14.04 -23.99 5.42
CA LYS A 282 13.50 -23.16 4.33
C LYS A 282 12.20 -23.74 3.77
N THR A 283 12.04 -25.04 3.88
CA THR A 283 10.85 -25.80 3.44
C THR A 283 10.43 -26.73 4.57
N VAL A 284 9.14 -26.73 4.92
CA VAL A 284 8.56 -27.56 5.98
C VAL A 284 7.35 -28.29 5.43
N LYS A 285 7.20 -29.57 5.78
CA LYS A 285 6.05 -30.37 5.31
C LYS A 285 4.74 -29.74 5.79
N GLY A 286 3.81 -29.53 4.85
CA GLY A 286 2.51 -28.93 5.12
C GLY A 286 2.50 -27.39 5.02
N THR A 287 3.60 -26.81 4.57
CA THR A 287 3.67 -25.40 4.20
C THR A 287 3.85 -25.23 2.69
N GLU A 288 3.31 -24.14 2.15
CA GLU A 288 3.53 -23.73 0.76
C GLU A 288 4.85 -22.97 0.66
N PRO A 289 5.73 -23.30 -0.31
CA PRO A 289 6.94 -22.53 -0.54
C PRO A 289 6.59 -21.18 -1.15
N PRO A 290 7.43 -20.15 -0.93
CA PRO A 290 7.26 -18.87 -1.61
C PRO A 290 7.36 -19.03 -3.13
N HIS A 291 6.59 -18.22 -3.86
CA HIS A 291 6.64 -18.15 -5.32
C HIS A 291 7.95 -17.53 -5.81
N HIS A 292 8.46 -16.54 -5.07
CA HIS A 292 9.77 -15.92 -5.27
C HIS A 292 10.36 -15.49 -3.93
N VAL A 293 11.67 -15.51 -3.78
CA VAL A 293 12.35 -15.10 -2.56
C VAL A 293 13.65 -14.35 -2.87
N TRP A 294 13.92 -13.29 -2.11
CA TRP A 294 15.18 -12.55 -2.14
C TRP A 294 16.05 -12.93 -0.94
N ASP A 295 17.25 -13.50 -1.20
CA ASP A 295 18.22 -13.80 -0.13
C ASP A 295 18.62 -12.54 0.64
N LYS A 296 18.78 -11.42 -0.06
CA LYS A 296 18.99 -10.09 0.52
C LYS A 296 17.70 -9.28 0.38
N SER A 297 17.01 -9.04 1.50
CA SER A 297 15.76 -8.30 1.52
C SER A 297 15.89 -6.90 0.92
N PRO A 298 15.15 -6.57 -0.17
CA PRO A 298 15.07 -5.21 -0.69
C PRO A 298 14.18 -4.29 0.17
N GLY A 299 13.40 -4.84 1.11
CA GLY A 299 12.40 -4.12 1.88
C GLY A 299 11.20 -3.75 1.02
N ILE A 300 10.59 -4.75 0.42
CA ILE A 300 9.47 -4.62 -0.52
C ILE A 300 8.26 -3.91 0.12
N SER A 301 7.47 -3.18 -0.69
CA SER A 301 6.40 -2.30 -0.21
C SER A 301 5.11 -2.39 -1.04
N GLY A 302 4.66 -1.34 -1.72
CA GLY A 302 3.53 -1.43 -2.63
C GLY A 302 3.84 -2.22 -3.89
N MET A 303 2.82 -2.79 -4.54
CA MET A 303 2.97 -3.51 -5.79
C MET A 303 1.82 -3.25 -6.75
N ALA A 304 2.11 -3.31 -8.06
CA ALA A 304 1.13 -3.22 -9.12
C ALA A 304 1.55 -4.06 -10.33
N PHE A 305 0.62 -4.85 -10.86
CA PHE A 305 0.78 -5.43 -12.18
C PHE A 305 0.57 -4.35 -13.24
N TYR A 306 1.34 -4.41 -14.32
CA TYR A 306 1.21 -3.48 -15.42
C TYR A 306 0.50 -4.17 -16.59
N ASP A 307 -0.76 -3.83 -16.77
CA ASP A 307 -1.65 -4.31 -17.84
C ASP A 307 -2.10 -3.19 -18.82
N ALA A 308 -1.64 -1.95 -18.57
CA ALA A 308 -1.96 -0.81 -19.43
C ALA A 308 -1.27 -0.89 -20.78
N GLU A 309 -1.90 -0.30 -21.81
CA GLU A 309 -1.38 -0.32 -23.18
C GLU A 309 -0.31 0.75 -23.44
N ARG A 310 -0.20 1.77 -22.57
CA ARG A 310 0.65 2.94 -22.79
C ARG A 310 2.12 2.61 -23.01
N PHE A 311 2.67 1.67 -22.25
CA PHE A 311 4.07 1.23 -22.37
C PHE A 311 4.13 -0.26 -22.66
N PRO A 312 4.10 -0.68 -23.95
CA PRO A 312 4.11 -2.09 -24.34
C PRO A 312 5.30 -2.89 -23.77
N ALA A 313 6.47 -2.25 -23.58
CA ALA A 313 7.64 -2.88 -22.99
C ALA A 313 7.49 -3.20 -21.49
N TRP A 314 6.46 -2.67 -20.84
CA TRP A 314 6.13 -2.96 -19.44
C TRP A 314 4.96 -3.92 -19.29
N GLN A 315 4.27 -4.26 -20.37
CA GLN A 315 3.19 -5.25 -20.29
C GLN A 315 3.70 -6.57 -19.72
N ARG A 316 2.86 -7.26 -18.97
CA ARG A 316 3.20 -8.48 -18.21
C ARG A 316 4.37 -8.30 -17.25
N CYS A 317 4.52 -7.11 -16.67
CA CYS A 317 5.45 -6.87 -15.57
C CYS A 317 4.68 -6.66 -14.26
N LEU A 318 5.34 -7.04 -13.18
CA LEU A 318 4.96 -6.70 -11.82
C LEU A 318 5.97 -5.66 -11.29
N PHE A 319 5.48 -4.51 -10.85
CA PHE A 319 6.29 -3.47 -10.24
C PHE A 319 6.13 -3.48 -8.73
N ILE A 320 7.26 -3.41 -8.01
CA ILE A 320 7.31 -3.44 -6.55
C ILE A 320 8.22 -2.32 -6.05
N GLY A 321 7.73 -1.51 -5.12
CA GLY A 321 8.54 -0.52 -4.43
C GLY A 321 9.52 -1.17 -3.45
N ALA A 322 10.70 -0.59 -3.25
CA ALA A 322 11.69 -1.05 -2.29
C ALA A 322 12.12 0.07 -1.34
N LEU A 323 12.03 -0.20 -0.04
CA LEU A 323 12.35 0.75 1.03
C LEU A 323 13.83 0.72 1.44
N VAL A 324 14.47 -0.45 1.35
CA VAL A 324 15.87 -0.67 1.73
C VAL A 324 16.78 -0.55 0.53
N ASP A 325 16.39 -1.14 -0.60
CA ASP A 325 17.16 -1.08 -1.85
C ASP A 325 16.98 0.26 -2.60
N LEU A 326 16.06 1.12 -2.15
CA LEU A 326 15.80 2.47 -2.70
C LEU A 326 15.51 2.42 -4.21
N SER A 327 14.73 1.45 -4.66
CA SER A 327 14.50 1.18 -6.07
C SER A 327 13.04 0.86 -6.36
N LEU A 328 12.68 0.90 -7.63
CA LEU A 328 11.48 0.27 -8.18
C LEU A 328 11.92 -1.04 -8.84
N ILE A 329 11.44 -2.17 -8.33
CA ILE A 329 11.73 -3.49 -8.86
C ILE A 329 10.73 -3.76 -9.99
N ARG A 330 11.23 -4.11 -11.18
CA ARG A 330 10.44 -4.62 -12.30
C ARG A 330 10.67 -6.11 -12.44
N LEU A 331 9.63 -6.91 -12.29
CA LEU A 331 9.65 -8.35 -12.53
C LEU A 331 8.92 -8.63 -13.84
N GLN A 332 9.58 -9.27 -14.79
CA GLN A 332 8.98 -9.71 -16.04
C GLN A 332 8.33 -11.08 -15.84
N LEU A 333 7.11 -11.24 -16.36
CA LEU A 333 6.30 -12.45 -16.18
C LEU A 333 6.09 -13.18 -17.50
N ASP A 334 6.13 -14.53 -17.44
CA ASP A 334 5.64 -15.45 -18.47
C ASP A 334 4.59 -16.37 -17.81
N GLY A 335 3.31 -16.05 -18.01
CA GLY A 335 2.24 -16.57 -17.16
C GLY A 335 2.43 -16.06 -15.73
N ASP A 336 2.49 -17.00 -14.78
CA ASP A 336 2.80 -16.69 -13.39
C ASP A 336 4.31 -16.80 -13.06
N ARG A 337 5.15 -17.24 -14.00
CA ARG A 337 6.59 -17.38 -13.78
C ARG A 337 7.29 -16.03 -13.87
N ILE A 338 8.13 -15.73 -12.90
CA ILE A 338 9.09 -14.61 -12.95
C ILE A 338 10.28 -15.05 -13.81
N VAL A 339 10.50 -14.36 -14.95
CA VAL A 339 11.54 -14.70 -15.93
C VAL A 339 12.64 -13.64 -16.03
N GLY A 340 12.46 -12.49 -15.41
CA GLY A 340 13.45 -11.42 -15.36
C GLY A 340 13.22 -10.49 -14.19
N GLU A 341 14.28 -9.85 -13.71
CA GLU A 341 14.25 -8.84 -12.64
C GLU A 341 15.18 -7.68 -12.98
N GLU A 342 14.66 -6.46 -12.87
CA GLU A 342 15.43 -5.23 -13.05
C GLU A 342 15.18 -4.26 -11.89
N ARG A 343 16.22 -3.52 -11.49
CA ARG A 343 16.16 -2.50 -10.44
C ARG A 343 16.21 -1.12 -11.06
N LEU A 344 15.07 -0.45 -11.11
CA LEU A 344 14.91 0.89 -11.66
C LEU A 344 15.06 1.96 -10.57
N LEU A 345 15.40 3.18 -10.98
CA LEU A 345 15.35 4.40 -10.16
C LEU A 345 16.28 4.41 -8.93
N LYS A 346 17.35 3.61 -8.90
CA LYS A 346 18.29 3.61 -7.76
C LYS A 346 18.91 4.99 -7.48
N ASP A 347 19.23 5.71 -8.54
CA ASP A 347 19.85 7.04 -8.43
C ASP A 347 18.86 8.12 -7.92
N LEU A 348 17.56 7.82 -7.88
CA LEU A 348 16.58 8.66 -7.21
C LEU A 348 16.81 8.73 -5.70
N ASN A 349 17.49 7.71 -5.14
CA ASN A 349 17.85 7.60 -3.72
C ASN A 349 16.64 7.80 -2.79
N ALA A 350 15.48 7.29 -3.17
CA ALA A 350 14.22 7.44 -2.45
C ALA A 350 13.65 6.07 -2.03
N ARG A 351 13.15 6.00 -0.81
CA ARG A 351 12.37 4.86 -0.32
C ARG A 351 11.01 4.88 -1.03
N ILE A 352 10.72 3.88 -1.83
CA ILE A 352 9.43 3.80 -2.55
C ILE A 352 8.44 3.04 -1.67
N ARG A 353 7.33 3.69 -1.30
CA ARG A 353 6.30 3.14 -0.38
C ARG A 353 5.15 2.49 -1.11
N ASP A 354 4.63 3.11 -2.15
CA ASP A 354 3.49 2.58 -2.90
C ASP A 354 3.71 2.69 -4.39
N VAL A 355 3.09 1.78 -5.13
CA VAL A 355 3.15 1.70 -6.59
C VAL A 355 1.74 1.46 -7.09
N ARG A 356 1.25 2.31 -8.00
CA ARG A 356 -0.05 2.15 -8.67
C ARG A 356 0.08 2.43 -10.15
N VAL A 357 -0.74 1.78 -10.96
CA VAL A 357 -0.95 2.16 -12.36
C VAL A 357 -2.08 3.20 -12.39
N GLY A 358 -1.80 4.35 -12.99
CA GLY A 358 -2.80 5.39 -13.18
C GLY A 358 -3.74 5.10 -14.36
N PRO A 359 -4.91 5.76 -14.40
CA PRO A 359 -5.86 5.62 -15.51
C PRO A 359 -5.28 6.05 -16.85
N ASP A 360 -4.23 6.86 -16.84
CA ASP A 360 -3.46 7.32 -18.00
C ASP A 360 -2.34 6.34 -18.42
N GLY A 361 -2.19 5.22 -17.72
CA GLY A 361 -1.20 4.18 -17.97
C GLY A 361 0.22 4.50 -17.49
N PHE A 362 0.45 5.60 -16.76
CA PHE A 362 1.70 5.82 -16.05
C PHE A 362 1.71 5.06 -14.72
N LEU A 363 2.91 4.79 -14.22
CA LEU A 363 3.06 4.39 -12.81
C LEU A 363 3.08 5.63 -11.91
N TYR A 364 2.49 5.49 -10.74
CA TYR A 364 2.51 6.51 -9.69
C TYR A 364 3.12 5.93 -8.43
N LEU A 365 4.11 6.63 -7.89
CA LEU A 365 4.88 6.18 -6.73
C LEU A 365 4.71 7.16 -5.58
N LEU A 366 4.57 6.63 -4.38
CA LEU A 366 4.73 7.40 -3.14
C LEU A 366 6.10 7.13 -2.53
N THR A 367 6.79 8.16 -2.06
CA THR A 367 8.05 8.01 -1.32
C THR A 367 7.81 8.00 0.19
N ASP A 368 8.53 7.13 0.93
CA ASP A 368 8.42 7.00 2.38
C ASP A 368 9.39 7.99 3.07
N ALA A 369 8.93 9.22 3.24
CA ALA A 369 9.68 10.29 3.89
C ALA A 369 8.74 11.24 4.64
N ALA A 370 9.26 11.96 5.64
CA ALA A 370 8.51 13.02 6.33
C ALA A 370 8.11 14.17 5.39
N ASP A 371 8.91 14.41 4.34
CA ASP A 371 8.58 15.24 3.20
C ASP A 371 8.47 14.34 1.96
N GLY A 372 7.42 13.50 1.97
CA GLY A 372 7.16 12.52 0.93
C GLY A 372 6.64 13.16 -0.36
N LYS A 373 6.81 12.42 -1.44
CA LYS A 373 6.48 12.87 -2.80
C LYS A 373 5.53 11.89 -3.48
N LEU A 374 4.73 12.44 -4.38
CA LEU A 374 4.01 11.71 -5.42
C LEU A 374 4.76 11.90 -6.74
N LEU A 375 5.17 10.80 -7.33
CA LEU A 375 5.94 10.76 -8.58
C LEU A 375 5.13 10.05 -9.67
N GLN A 376 5.13 10.61 -10.88
CA GLN A 376 4.65 9.94 -12.09
C GLN A 376 5.86 9.36 -12.84
N VAL A 377 5.77 8.10 -13.24
CA VAL A 377 6.87 7.36 -13.87
C VAL A 377 6.38 6.71 -15.17
N GLY A 378 7.16 6.87 -16.24
CA GLY A 378 6.85 6.32 -17.56
C GLY A 378 8.11 6.03 -18.37
N LEU A 379 7.92 5.59 -19.61
CA LEU A 379 8.99 5.53 -20.61
C LEU A 379 8.95 6.77 -21.48
N ASP A 380 10.13 7.26 -21.86
CA ASP A 380 10.23 8.33 -22.86
C ASP A 380 9.66 7.83 -24.19
N SER A 381 8.81 8.62 -24.80
CA SER A 381 8.32 8.30 -26.15
C SER A 381 9.44 8.60 -27.14
N ASN A 382 10.02 7.56 -27.76
CA ASN A 382 10.92 7.72 -28.89
C ASN A 382 10.18 8.28 -30.10
#